data_bf89179185962f2d0fa8819bc0ca9db1
#
_entry.id   bf89179185962f2d0fa8819bc0ca9db1
#
_cell.length_a   1.000
_cell.length_b   1.000
_cell.length_c   1.000
_cell.angle_alpha   90.00
_cell.angle_beta   90.00
_cell.angle_gamma   90.00
#
_symmetry.space_group_name_H-M   'P 1'
#
loop_
_entity.id
_entity.type
_entity.pdbx_description
1 polymer ?
#
loop_
_entity_poly.entity_id
_entity_poly.type
_entity_poly.pdbx_seq_one_letter_code
_entity_poly.pdbx_strand_id
1 'polypeptide(L)'
;ESPSGKKVLTYRAEHYHYGNFFGIHTDNFDQFEERVLTYLGEMEAKNYPYDILAVQHSGYLTDNAPPSTKSCEMLQKWNEKYEWPKLRTAVASEFFKTVESQYADHIQTIRGAWPDWWTDGFASGAREAAISRVTHSDIIANQAGLSFAKMLGAQLPTDINDRIYDINKA
;
A
#
# COMPACT_ATOMS: atom_id res chain seq x y z
N GLU A 1 -17.79 -7.19 -3.54
CA GLU A 1 -18.69 -8.06 -2.77
C GLU A 1 -18.14 -9.48 -2.69
N SER A 2 -18.13 -10.04 -1.51
CA SER A 2 -17.68 -11.42 -1.25
C SER A 2 -18.73 -12.45 -1.68
N PRO A 3 -18.36 -13.75 -1.80
CA PRO A 3 -19.32 -14.84 -2.05
C PRO A 3 -20.44 -14.94 -1.01
N SER A 4 -20.17 -14.49 0.24
CA SER A 4 -21.18 -14.44 1.32
C SER A 4 -22.08 -13.20 1.28
N GLY A 5 -21.97 -12.36 0.26
CA GLY A 5 -22.74 -11.13 0.10
C GLY A 5 -22.24 -9.94 0.93
N LYS A 6 -21.16 -10.09 1.70
CA LYS A 6 -20.57 -8.96 2.43
C LYS A 6 -19.89 -8.01 1.46
N LYS A 7 -20.05 -6.70 1.70
CA LYS A 7 -19.46 -5.64 0.89
C LYS A 7 -18.46 -4.85 1.71
N VAL A 8 -17.45 -4.33 1.04
CA VAL A 8 -16.51 -3.34 1.56
C VAL A 8 -16.41 -2.20 0.54
N LEU A 9 -16.47 -0.97 1.03
CA LEU A 9 -16.21 0.19 0.18
C LEU A 9 -14.73 0.25 -0.15
N THR A 10 -14.42 0.34 -1.43
CA THR A 10 -13.04 0.34 -1.93
C THR A 10 -12.82 1.54 -2.85
N TYR A 11 -11.73 2.22 -2.66
CA TYR A 11 -11.22 3.24 -3.57
C TYR A 11 -9.96 2.73 -4.27
N ARG A 12 -9.99 2.67 -5.60
CA ARG A 12 -8.82 2.35 -6.41
C ARG A 12 -8.13 3.64 -6.79
N ALA A 13 -7.06 3.98 -6.07
CA ALA A 13 -6.20 5.12 -6.38
C ALA A 13 -5.29 4.82 -7.59
N GLU A 14 -4.75 5.86 -8.20
CA GLU A 14 -3.74 5.74 -9.26
C GLU A 14 -2.45 5.13 -8.72
N HIS A 15 -1.95 5.68 -7.61
CA HIS A 15 -0.76 5.20 -6.91
C HIS A 15 -0.71 5.75 -5.48
N TYR A 16 -0.11 5.02 -4.55
CA TYR A 16 -0.02 5.40 -3.14
C TYR A 16 0.82 6.67 -2.88
N HIS A 17 1.59 7.14 -3.83
CA HIS A 17 2.28 8.43 -3.77
C HIS A 17 2.02 9.31 -4.99
N TYR A 18 0.82 9.24 -5.56
CA TYR A 18 0.49 9.98 -6.78
C TYR A 18 0.62 11.49 -6.60
N GLY A 19 0.33 12.02 -5.42
CA GLY A 19 0.53 13.43 -5.08
C GLY A 19 1.99 13.90 -5.16
N ASN A 20 2.95 12.99 -5.01
CA ASN A 20 4.36 13.31 -5.18
C ASN A 20 4.69 13.61 -6.65
N PHE A 21 3.98 12.99 -7.61
CA PHE A 21 4.11 13.33 -9.03
C PHE A 21 3.59 14.73 -9.34
N PHE A 22 2.67 15.26 -8.54
CA PHE A 22 2.29 16.68 -8.65
C PHE A 22 3.39 17.63 -8.17
N GLY A 23 4.38 17.14 -7.44
CA GLY A 23 5.40 17.96 -6.81
C GLY A 23 4.96 18.58 -5.49
N ILE A 24 3.96 18.01 -4.82
CA ILE A 24 3.41 18.50 -3.54
C ILE A 24 4.46 18.63 -2.42
N HIS A 25 5.58 17.92 -2.54
CA HIS A 25 6.70 17.91 -1.59
C HIS A 25 7.80 18.92 -1.96
N THR A 26 7.65 19.66 -3.05
CA THR A 26 8.64 20.62 -3.57
C THR A 26 8.28 22.05 -3.16
N ASP A 27 9.13 23.01 -3.53
CA ASP A 27 8.84 24.45 -3.42
C ASP A 27 8.32 25.05 -4.74
N ASN A 28 8.11 24.24 -5.77
CA ASN A 28 7.69 24.67 -7.09
C ASN A 28 6.16 24.66 -7.23
N PHE A 29 5.53 25.77 -6.86
CA PHE A 29 4.08 25.89 -6.91
C PHE A 29 3.54 25.88 -8.35
N ASP A 30 4.24 26.49 -9.31
CA ASP A 30 3.78 26.54 -10.70
C ASP A 30 3.69 25.13 -11.30
N GLN A 31 4.68 24.29 -11.04
CA GLN A 31 4.64 22.89 -11.45
C GLN A 31 3.52 22.09 -10.76
N PHE A 32 3.34 22.33 -9.47
CA PHE A 32 2.25 21.67 -8.71
C PHE A 32 0.89 22.07 -9.29
N GLU A 33 0.68 23.35 -9.53
CA GLU A 33 -0.54 23.91 -10.11
C GLU A 33 -0.85 23.29 -11.48
N GLU A 34 0.12 23.32 -12.40
CA GLU A 34 -0.01 22.76 -13.74
C GLU A 34 -0.46 21.30 -13.70
N ARG A 35 0.18 20.50 -12.85
CA ARG A 35 -0.13 19.06 -12.75
C ARG A 35 -1.46 18.76 -12.10
N VAL A 36 -1.85 19.55 -11.09
CA VAL A 36 -3.19 19.42 -10.49
C VAL A 36 -4.27 19.77 -11.51
N LEU A 37 -4.11 20.87 -12.25
CA LEU A 37 -5.06 21.28 -13.29
C LEU A 37 -5.15 20.23 -14.41
N THR A 38 -4.01 19.68 -14.83
CA THR A 38 -3.98 18.58 -15.82
C THR A 38 -4.76 17.36 -15.31
N TYR A 39 -4.52 16.95 -14.07
CA TYR A 39 -5.21 15.81 -13.46
C TYR A 39 -6.72 16.02 -13.34
N LEU A 40 -7.15 17.22 -12.94
CA LEU A 40 -8.59 17.55 -12.90
C LEU A 40 -9.22 17.47 -14.29
N GLY A 41 -8.55 17.99 -15.32
CA GLY A 41 -9.01 17.87 -16.70
C GLY A 41 -9.07 16.41 -17.19
N GLU A 42 -8.14 15.56 -16.76
CA GLU A 42 -8.22 14.12 -17.06
C GLU A 42 -9.41 13.45 -16.38
N MET A 43 -9.75 13.85 -15.15
CA MET A 43 -10.93 13.31 -14.46
C MET A 43 -12.23 13.74 -15.13
N GLU A 44 -12.32 14.98 -15.59
CA GLU A 44 -13.46 15.46 -16.40
C GLU A 44 -13.58 14.69 -17.70
N ALA A 45 -12.47 14.50 -18.42
CA ALA A 45 -12.45 13.72 -19.67
C ALA A 45 -12.88 12.26 -19.49
N LYS A 46 -12.61 11.69 -18.32
CA LYS A 46 -13.04 10.33 -17.92
C LYS A 46 -14.48 10.28 -17.41
N ASN A 47 -15.19 11.41 -17.36
CA ASN A 47 -16.52 11.55 -16.76
C ASN A 47 -16.57 11.04 -15.31
N TYR A 48 -15.57 11.41 -14.51
CA TYR A 48 -15.55 11.05 -13.09
C TYR A 48 -16.79 11.63 -12.38
N PRO A 49 -17.63 10.79 -11.75
CA PRO A 49 -18.99 11.18 -11.40
C PRO A 49 -19.11 11.81 -10.00
N TYR A 50 -18.03 12.02 -9.28
CA TYR A 50 -18.07 12.48 -7.90
C TYR A 50 -17.39 13.83 -7.73
N ASP A 51 -17.89 14.65 -6.82
CA ASP A 51 -17.33 15.98 -6.48
C ASP A 51 -16.17 15.92 -5.48
N ILE A 52 -15.68 14.72 -5.20
CA ILE A 52 -14.57 14.48 -4.26
C ILE A 52 -13.56 13.54 -4.90
N LEU A 53 -12.29 13.92 -4.82
CA LEU A 53 -11.15 13.12 -5.25
C LEU A 53 -10.20 12.90 -4.06
N ALA A 54 -9.66 11.71 -3.93
CA ALA A 54 -8.59 11.43 -3.00
C ALA A 54 -7.29 11.16 -3.76
N VAL A 55 -6.24 11.87 -3.39
CA VAL A 55 -4.89 11.66 -3.92
C VAL A 55 -3.98 11.32 -2.77
N GLN A 56 -3.34 10.18 -2.83
CA GLN A 56 -2.38 9.76 -1.81
C GLN A 56 -1.02 10.39 -2.07
N HIS A 57 -0.35 10.79 -1.01
CA HIS A 57 1.06 11.19 -1.07
C HIS A 57 1.82 10.58 0.11
N SER A 58 3.06 10.21 -0.10
CA SER A 58 4.02 9.86 0.94
C SER A 58 4.88 11.08 1.25
N GLY A 59 5.50 11.16 2.40
CA GLY A 59 6.27 12.32 2.88
C GLY A 59 7.14 13.03 1.85
N TYR A 60 8.44 13.15 2.11
CA TYR A 60 9.38 13.85 1.24
C TYR A 60 9.89 12.93 0.11
N LEU A 61 9.75 13.35 -1.14
CA LEU A 61 10.20 12.69 -2.38
C LEU A 61 9.43 11.44 -2.80
N THR A 62 9.48 10.35 -2.04
CA THR A 62 9.02 9.04 -2.49
C THR A 62 8.60 8.16 -1.32
N ASP A 63 8.51 6.85 -1.59
CA ASP A 63 8.19 5.79 -0.64
C ASP A 63 9.16 5.76 0.56
N ASN A 64 8.65 5.38 1.73
CA ASN A 64 9.40 5.30 2.98
C ASN A 64 10.14 6.61 3.36
N ALA A 65 9.63 7.74 2.91
CA ALA A 65 10.23 9.04 3.16
C ALA A 65 9.76 9.64 4.50
N PRO A 66 10.57 10.52 5.12
CA PRO A 66 10.15 11.22 6.32
C PRO A 66 8.95 12.14 6.03
N PRO A 67 8.13 12.47 7.05
CA PRO A 67 7.07 13.47 6.90
C PRO A 67 7.61 14.81 6.40
N SER A 68 6.77 15.53 5.64
CA SER A 68 7.11 16.86 5.12
C SER A 68 5.98 17.83 5.35
N THR A 69 6.28 19.05 5.77
CA THR A 69 5.32 20.16 5.89
C THR A 69 5.06 20.86 4.57
N LYS A 70 5.86 20.58 3.53
CA LYS A 70 5.75 21.21 2.21
C LYS A 70 4.39 21.02 1.57
N SER A 71 3.78 19.87 1.76
CA SER A 71 2.43 19.61 1.28
C SER A 71 1.41 20.63 1.84
N CYS A 72 1.51 20.97 3.11
CA CYS A 72 0.61 21.96 3.72
C CYS A 72 0.81 23.36 3.09
N GLU A 73 2.05 23.77 2.87
CA GLU A 73 2.38 25.05 2.23
C GLU A 73 1.83 25.12 0.79
N MET A 74 1.95 24.03 0.02
CA MET A 74 1.42 23.95 -1.34
C MET A 74 -0.11 24.03 -1.37
N LEU A 75 -0.78 23.30 -0.47
CA LEU A 75 -2.25 23.34 -0.35
C LEU A 75 -2.74 24.73 0.09
N GLN A 76 -2.02 25.41 0.97
CA GLN A 76 -2.35 26.77 1.39
C GLN A 76 -2.26 27.73 0.20
N LYS A 77 -1.16 27.75 -0.55
CA LYS A 77 -0.99 28.58 -1.75
C LYS A 77 -2.10 28.31 -2.78
N TRP A 78 -2.46 27.06 -3.00
CA TRP A 78 -3.57 26.70 -3.88
C TRP A 78 -4.89 27.29 -3.38
N ASN A 79 -5.21 27.12 -2.12
CA ASN A 79 -6.47 27.58 -1.54
C ASN A 79 -6.58 29.11 -1.43
N GLU A 80 -5.45 29.83 -1.42
CA GLU A 80 -5.40 31.29 -1.52
C GLU A 80 -5.68 31.75 -2.96
N LYS A 81 -5.21 30.99 -3.96
CA LYS A 81 -5.35 31.33 -5.39
C LYS A 81 -6.71 30.92 -5.98
N TYR A 82 -7.22 29.75 -5.59
CA TYR A 82 -8.44 29.17 -6.16
C TYR A 82 -9.58 29.12 -5.16
N GLU A 83 -10.77 29.52 -5.58
CA GLU A 83 -11.99 29.37 -4.80
C GLU A 83 -12.47 27.90 -4.83
N TRP A 84 -12.29 27.21 -5.97
CA TRP A 84 -12.67 25.83 -6.19
C TRP A 84 -11.74 25.14 -7.21
N PRO A 85 -11.41 23.83 -7.04
CA PRO A 85 -11.67 23.03 -5.85
C PRO A 85 -10.75 23.40 -4.68
N LYS A 86 -11.21 23.21 -3.46
CA LYS A 86 -10.37 23.35 -2.26
C LYS A 86 -9.60 22.04 -2.02
N LEU A 87 -8.33 22.18 -1.69
CA LEU A 87 -7.44 21.07 -1.36
C LEU A 87 -7.17 21.06 0.14
N ARG A 88 -7.21 19.88 0.74
CA ARG A 88 -6.85 19.71 2.16
C ARG A 88 -6.21 18.36 2.42
N THR A 89 -5.39 18.29 3.45
CA THR A 89 -4.97 16.99 4.00
C THR A 89 -6.13 16.31 4.71
N ALA A 90 -6.21 15.01 4.59
CA ALA A 90 -7.24 14.20 5.21
C ALA A 90 -6.71 12.81 5.56
N VAL A 91 -7.35 12.15 6.49
CA VAL A 91 -7.15 10.71 6.71
C VAL A 91 -8.16 9.92 5.87
N ALA A 92 -7.81 8.68 5.53
CA ALA A 92 -8.64 7.84 4.67
C ALA A 92 -10.08 7.70 5.18
N SER A 93 -10.28 7.62 6.50
CA SER A 93 -11.61 7.51 7.09
C SER A 93 -12.52 8.70 6.84
N GLU A 94 -11.98 9.92 6.68
CA GLU A 94 -12.77 11.10 6.33
C GLU A 94 -13.30 11.01 4.90
N PHE A 95 -12.43 10.60 3.97
CA PHE A 95 -12.82 10.38 2.59
C PHE A 95 -13.91 9.32 2.48
N PHE A 96 -13.71 8.13 3.07
CA PHE A 96 -14.69 7.05 2.99
C PHE A 96 -16.04 7.42 3.63
N LYS A 97 -16.04 8.12 4.78
CA LYS A 97 -17.30 8.61 5.40
C LYS A 97 -18.03 9.58 4.50
N THR A 98 -17.32 10.48 3.84
CA THR A 98 -17.94 11.44 2.91
C THR A 98 -18.54 10.68 1.70
N VAL A 99 -17.81 9.75 1.13
CA VAL A 99 -18.28 8.95 0.00
C VAL A 99 -19.50 8.10 0.39
N GLU A 100 -19.48 7.45 1.53
CA GLU A 100 -20.63 6.68 2.02
C GLU A 100 -21.86 7.57 2.23
N SER A 101 -21.69 8.75 2.81
CA SER A 101 -22.82 9.65 3.12
C SER A 101 -23.44 10.29 1.88
N GLN A 102 -22.65 10.55 0.83
CA GLN A 102 -23.10 11.31 -0.34
C GLN A 102 -23.40 10.44 -1.56
N TYR A 103 -22.72 9.29 -1.70
CA TYR A 103 -22.71 8.54 -2.95
C TYR A 103 -22.99 7.04 -2.79
N ALA A 104 -23.32 6.53 -1.60
CA ALA A 104 -23.48 5.10 -1.35
C ALA A 104 -24.40 4.40 -2.37
N ASP A 105 -25.51 5.05 -2.73
CA ASP A 105 -26.52 4.51 -3.64
C ASP A 105 -26.07 4.53 -5.12
N HIS A 106 -25.01 5.25 -5.44
CA HIS A 106 -24.48 5.41 -6.80
C HIS A 106 -23.21 4.59 -7.06
N ILE A 107 -22.68 3.91 -6.02
CA ILE A 107 -21.44 3.15 -6.13
C ILE A 107 -21.71 1.78 -6.73
N GLN A 108 -21.03 1.49 -7.84
CA GLN A 108 -21.13 0.20 -8.49
C GLN A 108 -20.62 -0.92 -7.59
N THR A 109 -21.40 -1.98 -7.42
CA THR A 109 -20.97 -3.20 -6.75
C THR A 109 -20.22 -4.10 -7.75
N ILE A 110 -18.96 -4.39 -7.44
CA ILE A 110 -18.11 -5.28 -8.24
C ILE A 110 -17.92 -6.58 -7.47
N ARG A 111 -17.96 -7.71 -8.19
CA ARG A 111 -17.66 -9.05 -7.69
C ARG A 111 -16.47 -9.59 -8.44
N GLY A 112 -15.46 -10.07 -7.75
CA GLY A 112 -14.26 -10.63 -8.37
C GLY A 112 -13.06 -10.62 -7.43
N ALA A 113 -12.03 -11.32 -7.84
CA ALA A 113 -10.72 -11.21 -7.22
C ALA A 113 -10.02 -9.94 -7.70
N TRP A 114 -9.31 -9.29 -6.80
CA TRP A 114 -8.51 -8.09 -7.09
C TRP A 114 -7.05 -8.39 -6.72
N PRO A 115 -6.36 -9.26 -7.50
CA PRO A 115 -4.97 -9.56 -7.23
C PRO A 115 -4.10 -8.34 -7.53
N ASP A 116 -3.08 -8.18 -6.72
CA ASP A 116 -1.99 -7.24 -6.95
C ASP A 116 -0.85 -7.96 -7.65
N TRP A 117 -0.16 -7.30 -8.56
CA TRP A 117 0.99 -7.85 -9.27
C TRP A 117 2.11 -8.35 -8.31
N TRP A 118 2.22 -7.80 -7.12
CA TRP A 118 3.11 -8.27 -6.07
C TRP A 118 2.78 -9.68 -5.58
N THR A 119 1.54 -10.10 -5.71
CA THR A 119 1.06 -11.38 -5.21
C THR A 119 0.88 -12.44 -6.30
N ASP A 120 1.02 -12.08 -7.57
CA ASP A 120 0.77 -12.99 -8.69
C ASP A 120 1.62 -14.26 -8.60
N GLY A 121 2.93 -14.15 -8.33
CA GLY A 121 3.83 -15.29 -8.17
C GLY A 121 3.48 -16.16 -6.95
N PHE A 122 3.20 -15.54 -5.83
CA PHE A 122 2.82 -16.23 -4.60
C PHE A 122 1.44 -16.89 -4.69
N ALA A 123 0.50 -16.27 -5.37
CA ALA A 123 -0.82 -16.86 -5.59
C ALA A 123 -0.76 -18.11 -6.47
N SER A 124 0.10 -18.10 -7.50
CA SER A 124 0.35 -19.25 -8.39
C SER A 124 1.08 -20.39 -7.69
N GLY A 125 2.00 -20.08 -6.78
CA GLY A 125 2.79 -21.02 -5.99
C GLY A 125 2.32 -21.13 -4.53
N ALA A 126 1.03 -21.03 -4.25
CA ALA A 126 0.51 -21.00 -2.88
C ALA A 126 0.91 -22.21 -2.04
N ARG A 127 0.96 -23.41 -2.65
CA ARG A 127 1.37 -24.65 -2.00
C ARG A 127 2.85 -24.59 -1.62
N GLU A 128 3.70 -24.18 -2.54
CA GLU A 128 5.14 -24.07 -2.36
C GLU A 128 5.47 -22.99 -1.33
N ALA A 129 4.79 -21.86 -1.38
CA ALA A 129 4.91 -20.80 -0.38
C ALA A 129 4.50 -21.27 1.02
N ALA A 130 3.43 -22.06 1.13
CA ALA A 130 3.01 -22.63 2.40
C ALA A 130 4.05 -23.64 2.95
N ILE A 131 4.57 -24.52 2.10
CA ILE A 131 5.62 -25.48 2.46
C ILE A 131 6.87 -24.72 2.93
N SER A 132 7.32 -23.71 2.18
CA SER A 132 8.48 -22.91 2.55
C SER A 132 8.31 -22.25 3.92
N ARG A 133 7.14 -21.68 4.23
CA ARG A 133 6.86 -21.07 5.54
C ARG A 133 6.94 -22.07 6.68
N VAL A 134 6.35 -23.26 6.50
CA VAL A 134 6.41 -24.34 7.51
C VAL A 134 7.83 -24.80 7.71
N THR A 135 8.57 -25.05 6.61
CA THR A 135 9.96 -25.48 6.64
C THR A 135 10.84 -24.48 7.40
N HIS A 136 10.69 -23.17 7.14
CA HIS A 136 11.45 -22.15 7.88
C HIS A 136 11.17 -22.20 9.38
N SER A 137 9.92 -22.37 9.79
CA SER A 137 9.55 -22.49 11.19
C SER A 137 10.17 -23.74 11.82
N ASP A 138 10.14 -24.87 11.11
CA ASP A 138 10.73 -26.13 11.55
C ASP A 138 12.25 -26.06 11.67
N ILE A 139 12.93 -25.38 10.73
CA ILE A 139 14.38 -25.15 10.81
C ILE A 139 14.74 -24.40 12.08
N ILE A 140 14.05 -23.31 12.40
CA ILE A 140 14.29 -22.51 13.61
C ILE A 140 14.07 -23.37 14.89
N ALA A 141 12.98 -24.12 14.91
CA ALA A 141 12.67 -25.01 16.05
C ALA A 141 13.72 -26.11 16.21
N ASN A 142 14.16 -26.73 15.12
CA ASN A 142 15.21 -27.76 15.13
C ASN A 142 16.56 -27.19 15.56
N GLN A 143 16.95 -26.01 15.10
CA GLN A 143 18.19 -25.35 15.53
C GLN A 143 18.17 -25.07 17.04
N ALA A 144 17.04 -24.57 17.54
CA ALA A 144 16.87 -24.32 18.98
C ALA A 144 16.95 -25.64 19.76
N GLY A 145 16.26 -26.69 19.31
CA GLY A 145 16.29 -28.02 19.93
C GLY A 145 17.68 -28.64 19.96
N LEU A 146 18.42 -28.58 18.85
CA LEU A 146 19.80 -29.07 18.76
C LEU A 146 20.74 -28.30 19.70
N SER A 147 20.59 -26.98 19.76
CA SER A 147 21.38 -26.14 20.67
C SER A 147 21.10 -26.52 22.14
N PHE A 148 19.85 -26.74 22.49
CA PHE A 148 19.46 -27.17 23.83
C PHE A 148 19.98 -28.55 24.18
N ALA A 149 19.86 -29.52 23.25
CA ALA A 149 20.39 -30.85 23.41
C ALA A 149 21.92 -30.81 23.66
N LYS A 150 22.66 -30.01 22.88
CA LYS A 150 24.09 -29.80 23.07
C LYS A 150 24.42 -29.22 24.44
N MET A 151 23.68 -28.25 24.92
CA MET A 151 23.83 -27.67 26.25
C MET A 151 23.62 -28.71 27.38
N LEU A 152 22.73 -29.68 27.16
CA LEU A 152 22.46 -30.79 28.06
C LEU A 152 23.48 -31.96 27.92
N GLY A 153 24.51 -31.82 27.10
CA GLY A 153 25.58 -32.79 26.94
C GLY A 153 25.36 -33.85 25.84
N ALA A 154 24.34 -33.68 24.99
CA ALA A 154 24.13 -34.59 23.87
C ALA A 154 25.28 -34.50 22.85
N GLN A 155 25.68 -35.68 22.35
CA GLN A 155 26.65 -35.76 21.26
C GLN A 155 25.91 -35.58 19.93
N LEU A 156 26.18 -34.48 19.24
CA LEU A 156 25.63 -34.20 17.91
C LEU A 156 26.57 -34.73 16.84
N PRO A 157 26.04 -35.11 15.64
CA PRO A 157 26.87 -35.45 14.48
C PRO A 157 27.87 -34.34 14.15
N THR A 158 29.05 -34.70 13.74
CA THR A 158 30.15 -33.75 13.42
C THR A 158 29.81 -32.84 12.24
N ASP A 159 28.96 -33.32 11.34
CA ASP A 159 28.48 -32.63 10.14
C ASP A 159 27.17 -31.87 10.33
N ILE A 160 26.70 -31.68 11.57
CA ILE A 160 25.39 -31.08 11.84
C ILE A 160 25.28 -29.65 11.31
N ASN A 161 26.36 -28.88 11.37
CA ASN A 161 26.37 -27.52 10.86
C ASN A 161 26.27 -27.48 9.33
N ASP A 162 26.93 -28.40 8.64
CA ASP A 162 26.89 -28.52 7.18
C ASP A 162 25.46 -28.90 6.74
N ARG A 163 24.83 -29.84 7.43
CA ARG A 163 23.44 -30.23 7.18
C ARG A 163 22.46 -29.07 7.38
N ILE A 164 22.64 -28.29 8.46
CA ILE A 164 21.81 -27.10 8.72
C ILE A 164 22.02 -26.07 7.61
N TYR A 165 23.27 -25.84 7.19
CA TYR A 165 23.58 -24.93 6.11
C TYR A 165 22.93 -25.36 4.78
N ASP A 166 23.03 -26.62 4.41
CA ASP A 166 22.46 -27.15 3.17
C ASP A 166 20.93 -27.05 3.16
N ILE A 167 20.26 -27.33 4.28
CA ILE A 167 18.80 -27.17 4.41
C ILE A 167 18.38 -25.69 4.26
N ASN A 168 19.16 -24.75 4.80
CA ASN A 168 18.85 -23.31 4.67
C ASN A 168 19.12 -22.78 3.25
N LYS A 169 19.92 -23.48 2.45
CA LYS A 169 20.27 -23.09 1.08
C LYS A 169 19.29 -23.66 0.03
N ALA A 170 18.61 -24.75 0.35
CA ALA A 170 17.66 -25.41 -0.55
C ALA A 170 16.34 -24.64 -0.67
#